data_de96fb6cdf225013d674dc7c2d5bb6fc
#
_entry.id   de96fb6cdf225013d674dc7c2d5bb6fc
#
_cell.length_a   1.000
_cell.length_b   1.000
_cell.length_c   1.000
_cell.angle_alpha   90.00
_cell.angle_beta   90.00
_cell.angle_gamma   90.00
#
_symmetry.space_group_name_H-M   'P 1'
#
loop_
_entity.id
_entity.type
_entity.pdbx_description
1 polymer ?
#
loop_
_entity_poly.entity_id
_entity_poly.type
_entity_poly.pdbx_seq_one_letter_code
_entity_poly.pdbx_strand_id
1 'polypeptide(L)'
;MASYLQIENISKSYGPKVLFEKIGFNINEGDKIALIAPNGTGKTSLMRILAGKDKSDSGGKIMFLKDIKIAFLEQEYDFDPEKTIFDQIMSASTEFTKGLDQENLWEYERRVVKFLTEFNLGNVD
;
A
#
# COMPACT_ATOMS: atom_id res chain seq x y z
N MET A 1 -5.42 0.41 -22.23
CA MET A 1 -5.44 -0.06 -20.84
C MET A 1 -5.55 1.12 -19.89
N ALA A 2 -6.26 0.93 -18.81
CA ALA A 2 -6.43 2.00 -17.84
C ALA A 2 -5.13 2.27 -17.08
N SER A 3 -4.81 3.54 -16.91
CA SER A 3 -3.71 3.97 -16.06
C SER A 3 -4.21 4.09 -14.63
N TYR A 4 -3.66 3.31 -13.72
CA TYR A 4 -4.04 3.34 -12.31
C TYR A 4 -3.43 4.51 -11.57
N LEU A 5 -2.22 4.89 -11.97
CA LEU A 5 -1.44 5.91 -11.27
C LEU A 5 -0.57 6.64 -12.28
N GLN A 6 -0.60 7.96 -12.21
CA GLN A 6 0.27 8.82 -13.00
C GLN A 6 1.05 9.75 -12.07
N ILE A 7 2.35 9.75 -12.20
CA ILE A 7 3.25 10.54 -11.37
C ILE A 7 4.04 11.47 -12.28
N GLU A 8 4.02 12.76 -11.96
CA GLU A 8 4.73 13.79 -12.74
C GLU A 8 5.54 14.68 -11.82
N ASN A 9 6.82 14.80 -12.08
CA ASN A 9 7.75 15.75 -11.45
C ASN A 9 7.72 15.72 -9.93
N ILE A 10 7.62 14.55 -9.31
CA ILE A 10 7.68 14.49 -7.86
C ILE A 10 9.12 14.49 -7.38
N SER A 11 9.33 15.20 -6.27
CA SER A 11 10.64 15.31 -5.63
C SER A 11 10.46 15.12 -4.13
N LYS A 12 11.51 14.69 -3.46
CA LYS A 12 11.52 14.56 -2.00
C LYS A 12 12.91 14.84 -1.46
N SER A 13 12.96 15.67 -0.42
CA SER A 13 14.19 15.97 0.29
C SER A 13 13.93 16.06 1.79
N TYR A 14 14.95 15.77 2.57
CA TYR A 14 14.96 15.97 4.02
C TYR A 14 16.13 16.88 4.36
N GLY A 15 15.81 18.16 4.72
CA GLY A 15 16.84 19.16 4.93
C GLY A 15 17.70 19.34 3.69
N PRO A 16 19.03 19.33 3.80
CA PRO A 16 19.92 19.49 2.64
C PRO A 16 20.02 18.23 1.78
N LYS A 17 19.53 17.08 2.25
CA LYS A 17 19.64 15.82 1.52
C LYS A 17 18.46 15.64 0.57
N VAL A 18 18.76 15.59 -0.72
CA VAL A 18 17.79 15.29 -1.76
C VAL A 18 17.74 13.78 -1.97
N LEU A 19 16.54 13.18 -1.80
CA LEU A 19 16.36 11.75 -2.00
C LEU A 19 16.10 11.42 -3.46
N PHE A 20 15.25 12.20 -4.12
CA PHE A 20 14.99 12.09 -5.56
C PHE A 20 14.41 13.41 -6.08
N GLU A 21 14.56 13.65 -7.36
CA GLU A 21 14.07 14.86 -8.02
C GLU A 21 13.37 14.52 -9.32
N LYS A 22 12.27 15.22 -9.59
CA LYS A 22 11.55 15.23 -10.87
C LYS A 22 11.29 13.84 -11.43
N ILE A 23 10.87 12.93 -10.58
CA ILE A 23 10.52 11.56 -10.99
C ILE A 23 9.13 11.57 -11.60
N GLY A 24 8.99 10.88 -12.73
CA GLY A 24 7.69 10.68 -13.36
C GLY A 24 7.60 9.29 -13.97
N PHE A 25 6.45 8.64 -13.76
CA PHE A 25 6.14 7.36 -14.38
C PHE A 25 4.66 7.07 -14.24
N ASN A 26 4.18 6.09 -14.99
CA ASN A 26 2.79 5.67 -14.94
C ASN A 26 2.74 4.19 -14.57
N ILE A 27 1.68 3.80 -13.87
CA ILE A 27 1.38 2.40 -13.59
C ILE A 27 0.04 2.09 -14.23
N ASN A 28 0.03 1.14 -15.15
CA ASN A 28 -1.15 0.74 -15.89
C ASN A 28 -1.64 -0.63 -15.41
N GLU A 29 -2.83 -0.97 -15.81
CA GLU A 29 -3.40 -2.28 -15.50
C GLU A 29 -2.48 -3.41 -15.96
N GLY A 30 -2.21 -4.35 -15.06
CA GLY A 30 -1.35 -5.50 -15.33
C GLY A 30 0.15 -5.24 -15.17
N ASP A 31 0.56 -4.00 -14.91
CA ASP A 31 1.98 -3.68 -14.74
C ASP A 31 2.54 -4.30 -13.46
N LYS A 32 3.78 -4.77 -13.57
CA LYS A 32 4.59 -5.21 -12.44
C LYS A 32 5.88 -4.43 -12.49
N ILE A 33 6.08 -3.55 -11.52
CA ILE A 33 7.18 -2.59 -11.54
C ILE A 33 8.09 -2.84 -10.34
N ALA A 34 9.39 -2.92 -10.58
CA ALA A 34 10.40 -3.00 -9.53
C ALA A 34 11.19 -1.69 -9.47
N LEU A 35 11.35 -1.18 -8.27
CA LEU A 35 12.16 0.00 -8.01
C LEU A 35 13.50 -0.44 -7.45
N ILE A 36 14.54 -0.27 -8.24
CA ILE A 36 15.89 -0.72 -7.90
C ILE A 36 16.79 0.51 -7.68
N ALA A 37 17.34 0.61 -6.50
CA ALA A 37 18.26 1.68 -6.14
C ALA A 37 19.05 1.29 -4.90
N PRO A 38 20.24 1.89 -4.67
CA PRO A 38 20.98 1.67 -3.43
C PRO A 38 20.19 2.10 -2.20
N ASN A 39 20.52 1.53 -1.04
CA ASN A 39 19.92 1.92 0.22
C ASN A 39 20.17 3.41 0.52
N GLY A 40 19.19 4.07 1.11
CA GLY A 40 19.28 5.48 1.45
C GLY A 40 18.97 6.44 0.31
N THR A 41 18.48 5.95 -0.84
CA THR A 41 18.14 6.78 -1.99
C THR A 41 16.66 7.16 -2.08
N GLY A 42 15.87 6.85 -1.05
CA GLY A 42 14.49 7.29 -0.98
C GLY A 42 13.45 6.32 -1.51
N LYS A 43 13.80 5.04 -1.73
CA LYS A 43 12.82 4.03 -2.17
C LYS A 43 11.62 3.93 -1.22
N THR A 44 11.89 3.82 0.07
CA THR A 44 10.84 3.74 1.08
C THR A 44 10.01 5.01 1.11
N SER A 45 10.66 6.18 1.00
CA SER A 45 9.96 7.46 0.95
C SER A 45 9.03 7.56 -0.25
N LEU A 46 9.49 7.13 -1.43
CA LEU A 46 8.65 7.09 -2.62
C LEU A 46 7.44 6.19 -2.42
N MET A 47 7.64 4.99 -1.90
CA MET A 47 6.55 4.05 -1.64
C MET A 47 5.53 4.62 -0.65
N ARG A 48 6.00 5.29 0.41
CA ARG A 48 5.11 5.94 1.38
C ARG A 48 4.31 7.08 0.76
N ILE A 49 4.91 7.86 -0.13
CA ILE A 49 4.21 8.92 -0.86
C ILE A 49 3.10 8.31 -1.72
N LEU A 50 3.39 7.23 -2.45
CA LEU A 50 2.40 6.56 -3.29
C LEU A 50 1.26 5.96 -2.46
N ALA A 51 1.55 5.51 -1.25
CA ALA A 51 0.55 4.97 -0.34
C ALA A 51 -0.26 6.04 0.40
N GLY A 52 0.05 7.31 0.20
CA GLY A 52 -0.62 8.42 0.88
C GLY A 52 -0.17 8.65 2.31
N LYS A 53 0.93 8.01 2.75
CA LYS A 53 1.45 8.12 4.12
C LYS A 53 2.47 9.24 4.29
N ASP A 54 2.94 9.81 3.21
CA ASP A 54 3.87 10.93 3.20
C ASP A 54 3.52 11.83 2.01
N LYS A 55 4.12 12.98 1.94
CA LYS A 55 3.90 13.96 0.87
C LYS A 55 5.19 14.25 0.15
N SER A 56 5.08 14.42 -1.18
CA SER A 56 6.19 14.92 -1.98
C SER A 56 6.42 16.41 -1.72
N ASP A 57 7.59 16.90 -2.11
CA ASP A 57 7.87 18.33 -2.15
C ASP A 57 6.96 19.02 -3.16
N SER A 58 6.86 20.33 -3.09
CA SER A 58 5.99 21.10 -3.99
C SER A 58 6.43 20.96 -5.47
N GLY A 59 5.49 21.12 -6.39
CA GLY A 59 5.73 21.16 -7.81
C GLY A 59 5.46 19.89 -8.59
N GLY A 60 5.10 18.79 -7.92
CA GLY A 60 4.77 17.55 -8.59
C GLY A 60 3.27 17.25 -8.54
N LYS A 61 2.87 16.25 -9.32
CA LYS A 61 1.50 15.75 -9.34
C LYS A 61 1.46 14.24 -9.23
N ILE A 62 0.51 13.75 -8.45
CA ILE A 62 0.18 12.33 -8.40
C ILE A 62 -1.31 12.21 -8.66
N MET A 63 -1.65 11.47 -9.71
CA MET A 63 -3.04 11.27 -10.10
C MET A 63 -3.39 9.78 -9.97
N PHE A 64 -4.43 9.49 -9.22
CA PHE A 64 -4.93 8.12 -9.04
C PHE A 64 -6.21 7.93 -9.84
N LEU A 65 -6.39 6.74 -10.38
CA LEU A 65 -7.66 6.37 -10.98
C LEU A 65 -8.75 6.40 -9.89
N LYS A 66 -9.91 6.91 -10.26
CA LYS A 66 -11.06 6.98 -9.34
C LYS A 66 -11.39 5.58 -8.80
N ASP A 67 -11.70 5.53 -7.52
CA ASP A 67 -12.08 4.31 -6.81
C ASP A 67 -11.00 3.22 -6.75
N ILE A 68 -9.74 3.59 -7.03
CA ILE A 68 -8.64 2.64 -6.90
C ILE A 68 -8.36 2.33 -5.42
N LYS A 69 -8.06 1.08 -5.15
CA LYS A 69 -7.67 0.63 -3.80
C LYS A 69 -6.17 0.38 -3.78
N ILE A 70 -5.52 0.86 -2.75
CA ILE A 70 -4.07 0.74 -2.59
C ILE A 70 -3.77 -0.02 -1.31
N ALA A 71 -2.96 -1.07 -1.43
CA ALA A 71 -2.42 -1.78 -0.28
C ALA A 71 -0.91 -1.54 -0.23
N PHE A 72 -0.40 -1.25 0.95
CA PHE A 72 1.01 -0.96 1.17
C PHE A 72 1.59 -1.93 2.21
N LEU A 73 2.57 -2.71 1.80
CA LEU A 73 3.29 -3.61 2.69
C LEU A 73 4.53 -2.89 3.23
N GLU A 74 4.54 -2.58 4.50
CA GLU A 74 5.66 -1.91 5.16
C GLU A 74 6.79 -2.89 5.47
N GLN A 75 8.00 -2.36 5.69
CA GLN A 75 9.15 -3.18 6.05
C GLN A 75 9.01 -3.78 7.44
N GLU A 76 8.40 -3.05 8.36
CA GLU A 76 8.19 -3.49 9.73
C GLU A 76 6.74 -3.24 10.12
N TYR A 77 6.17 -4.18 10.85
CA TYR A 77 4.82 -4.08 11.39
C TYR A 77 4.83 -4.30 12.88
N ASP A 78 4.07 -3.47 13.58
CA ASP A 78 3.75 -3.70 14.99
C ASP A 78 2.51 -4.59 15.06
N PHE A 79 2.73 -5.84 15.41
CA PHE A 79 1.62 -6.76 15.65
C PHE A 79 1.23 -6.72 17.13
N ASP A 80 -0.07 -6.71 17.38
CA ASP A 80 -0.60 -6.80 18.72
C ASP A 80 -0.53 -8.27 19.18
N PRO A 81 0.27 -8.60 20.21
CA PRO A 81 0.42 -9.98 20.65
C PRO A 81 -0.86 -10.57 21.26
N GLU A 82 -1.81 -9.73 21.63
CA GLU A 82 -3.09 -10.16 22.19
C GLU A 82 -4.12 -10.53 21.12
N LYS A 83 -3.84 -10.26 19.85
CA LYS A 83 -4.76 -10.54 18.74
C LYS A 83 -4.36 -11.81 18.01
N THR A 84 -5.37 -12.55 17.54
CA THR A 84 -5.15 -13.65 16.60
C THR A 84 -4.69 -13.10 15.25
N ILE A 85 -4.14 -13.95 14.40
CA ILE A 85 -3.77 -13.56 13.04
C ILE A 85 -4.99 -13.04 12.27
N PHE A 86 -6.12 -13.72 12.42
CA PHE A 86 -7.37 -13.29 11.78
C PHE A 86 -7.79 -11.87 12.24
N ASP A 87 -7.79 -11.63 13.55
CA ASP A 87 -8.16 -10.32 14.10
C ASP A 87 -7.19 -9.22 13.67
N GLN A 88 -5.91 -9.55 13.57
CA GLN A 88 -4.89 -8.60 13.11
C GLN A 88 -5.16 -8.17 11.67
N ILE A 89 -5.48 -9.12 10.79
CA ILE A 89 -5.81 -8.84 9.39
C ILE A 89 -7.11 -8.04 9.28
N MET A 90 -8.13 -8.41 10.02
CA MET A 90 -9.40 -7.68 9.98
C MET A 90 -9.26 -6.26 10.49
N SER A 91 -8.46 -6.03 11.53
CA SER A 91 -8.18 -4.69 12.04
C SER A 91 -7.45 -3.82 11.00
N ALA A 92 -6.50 -4.40 10.27
CA ALA A 92 -5.76 -3.70 9.22
C ALA A 92 -6.61 -3.45 7.97
N SER A 93 -7.72 -4.16 7.83
CA SER A 93 -8.59 -4.10 6.65
C SER A 93 -9.78 -3.14 6.82
N THR A 94 -9.79 -2.32 7.85
CA THR A 94 -10.94 -1.47 8.19
C THR A 94 -11.37 -0.57 7.02
N GLU A 95 -10.41 -0.02 6.28
CA GLU A 95 -10.72 0.83 5.12
C GLU A 95 -11.47 0.07 4.02
N PHE A 96 -11.17 -1.21 3.85
CA PHE A 96 -11.77 -2.03 2.80
C PHE A 96 -13.13 -2.59 3.22
N THR A 97 -13.38 -2.74 4.52
CA THR A 97 -14.62 -3.31 5.04
C THR A 97 -15.63 -2.25 5.45
N LYS A 98 -15.20 -1.01 5.56
CA LYS A 98 -16.07 0.10 5.93
C LYS A 98 -17.20 0.28 4.91
N GLY A 99 -18.42 0.27 5.39
CA GLY A 99 -19.59 0.45 4.54
C GLY A 99 -20.09 -0.80 3.83
N LEU A 100 -19.45 -1.95 4.03
CA LEU A 100 -19.97 -3.22 3.52
C LEU A 100 -21.19 -3.66 4.32
N ASP A 101 -22.18 -4.23 3.61
CA ASP A 101 -23.29 -4.89 4.28
C ASP A 101 -22.82 -6.21 4.92
N GLN A 102 -23.72 -6.86 5.69
CA GLN A 102 -23.35 -8.09 6.40
C GLN A 102 -22.95 -9.23 5.46
N GLU A 103 -23.62 -9.35 4.32
CA GLU A 103 -23.31 -10.41 3.35
C GLU A 103 -21.94 -10.25 2.75
N ASN A 104 -21.58 -9.03 2.31
CA ASN A 104 -20.28 -8.74 1.74
C ASN A 104 -19.16 -8.80 2.77
N LEU A 105 -19.44 -8.38 4.00
CA LEU A 105 -18.48 -8.52 5.09
C LEU A 105 -18.18 -9.98 5.39
N TRP A 106 -19.22 -10.81 5.45
CA TRP A 106 -19.09 -12.25 5.68
C TRP A 106 -18.25 -12.91 4.57
N GLU A 107 -18.47 -12.53 3.32
CA GLU A 107 -17.68 -13.03 2.20
C GLU A 107 -16.21 -12.59 2.29
N TYR A 108 -15.98 -11.36 2.71
CA TYR A 108 -14.62 -10.87 2.96
C TYR A 108 -13.92 -11.70 4.04
N GLU A 109 -14.59 -11.95 5.15
CA GLU A 109 -14.07 -12.81 6.22
C GLU A 109 -13.73 -14.22 5.72
N ARG A 110 -14.59 -14.79 4.90
CA ARG A 110 -14.35 -16.11 4.29
C ARG A 110 -13.09 -16.11 3.44
N ARG A 111 -12.87 -15.07 2.67
CA ARG A 111 -11.65 -14.93 1.85
C ARG A 111 -10.41 -14.85 2.72
N VAL A 112 -10.47 -14.13 3.80
CA VAL A 112 -9.35 -14.04 4.75
C VAL A 112 -9.02 -15.43 5.31
N VAL A 113 -10.03 -16.17 5.76
CA VAL A 113 -9.86 -17.54 6.28
C VAL A 113 -9.26 -18.45 5.20
N LYS A 114 -9.73 -18.33 3.96
CA LYS A 114 -9.21 -19.12 2.84
C LYS A 114 -7.71 -18.86 2.64
N PHE A 115 -7.29 -17.59 2.62
CA PHE A 115 -5.88 -17.24 2.47
C PHE A 115 -5.04 -17.76 3.64
N LEU A 116 -5.54 -17.63 4.87
CA LEU A 116 -4.83 -18.16 6.04
C LEU A 116 -4.65 -19.67 5.93
N THR A 117 -5.65 -20.38 5.47
CA THR A 117 -5.57 -21.83 5.26
C THR A 117 -4.52 -22.18 4.19
N GLU A 118 -4.50 -21.44 3.09
CA GLU A 118 -3.53 -21.63 2.01
C GLU A 118 -2.09 -21.42 2.49
N PHE A 119 -1.88 -20.52 3.45
CA PHE A 119 -0.56 -20.29 4.04
C PHE A 119 -0.29 -21.17 5.27
N ASN A 120 -1.15 -22.15 5.54
CA ASN A 120 -1.04 -23.03 6.74
C ASN A 120 -1.13 -22.28 8.06
N LEU A 121 -1.89 -21.20 8.10
CA LEU A 121 -2.08 -20.36 9.29
C LEU A 121 -3.49 -20.47 9.87
N GLY A 122 -4.31 -21.37 9.34
CA GLY A 122 -5.72 -21.48 9.73
C GLY A 122 -5.96 -21.90 11.18
N ASN A 123 -4.97 -22.51 11.85
CA ASN A 123 -5.07 -22.96 13.22
C ASN A 123 -4.16 -22.19 14.18
N VAL A 124 -3.67 -21.03 13.75
CA VAL A 124 -2.74 -20.23 14.58
C VAL A 124 -3.52 -19.06 15.15
N ASP A 125 -3.74 -19.10 16.44
CA ASP A 125 -4.41 -18.07 17.24
C ASP A 125 -3.40 -17.20 17.98
#